data_0416a1892874e8483b1c0ac8961ee6bf
#
_entry.id   0416a1892874e8483b1c0ac8961ee6bf
#
_cell.length_a   1.000
_cell.length_b   1.000
_cell.length_c   1.000
_cell.angle_alpha   90.00
_cell.angle_beta   90.00
_cell.angle_gamma   90.00
#
_symmetry.space_group_name_H-M   'P 1'
#
loop_
_entity.id
_entity.type
_entity.pdbx_description
1 polymer ?
#
loop_
_entity_poly.entity_id
_entity_poly.type
_entity_poly.pdbx_seq_one_letter_code
_entity_poly.pdbx_strand_id
1 'polypeptide(L)'
;MLNRICVMGRITRDLELRRTQDGTAVTSFTVAVDDDFKSKATGEKKTYFLDVVAWRQQAEFACQYLSKGRMVVVEGKLTVRDWKDKDGNNRRNAEIISDNIYFGDSKRNDATEPHFTAESAAGGFAEVSEDESELPF
;
A
#
# COMPACT_ATOMS: atom_id res chain seq x y z
N MET A 1 -20.28 13.56 8.62
CA MET A 1 -19.87 12.24 9.16
C MET A 1 -18.50 11.88 8.65
N LEU A 2 -17.68 11.26 9.46
CA LEU A 2 -16.33 10.84 9.09
C LEU A 2 -16.36 9.42 8.49
N ASN A 3 -15.74 9.26 7.31
CA ASN A 3 -15.50 7.97 6.68
C ASN A 3 -14.11 8.01 6.03
N ARG A 4 -13.12 7.52 6.75
CA ARG A 4 -11.73 7.46 6.29
C ARG A 4 -11.14 6.11 6.62
N ILE A 5 -10.42 5.58 5.66
CA ILE A 5 -9.64 4.34 5.80
C ILE A 5 -8.25 4.57 5.23
N CYS A 6 -7.26 4.05 5.92
CA CYS A 6 -5.87 4.05 5.47
C CYS A 6 -5.32 2.64 5.64
N VAL A 7 -4.83 2.06 4.57
CA VAL A 7 -4.29 0.70 4.57
C VAL A 7 -2.95 0.65 3.87
N MET A 8 -2.07 -0.20 4.37
CA MET A 8 -0.79 -0.50 3.74
C MET A 8 -0.73 -1.98 3.44
N GLY A 9 -0.37 -2.33 2.23
CA GLY A 9 -0.28 -3.73 1.81
C GLY A 9 0.33 -3.88 0.43
N ARG A 10 0.35 -5.13 -0.05
CA ARG A 10 0.93 -5.47 -1.35
C ARG A 10 -0.14 -5.66 -2.41
N ILE A 11 0.13 -5.14 -3.58
CA ILE A 11 -0.71 -5.34 -4.76
C ILE A 11 -0.63 -6.81 -5.19
N THR A 12 -1.77 -7.43 -5.40
CA THR A 12 -1.87 -8.87 -5.67
C THR A 12 -1.77 -9.23 -7.15
N ARG A 13 -2.01 -8.27 -8.03
CA ARG A 13 -1.97 -8.44 -9.50
C ARG A 13 -1.61 -7.15 -10.19
N ASP A 14 -1.18 -7.23 -11.44
CA ASP A 14 -0.95 -6.06 -12.27
C ASP A 14 -2.25 -5.30 -12.53
N LEU A 15 -2.15 -3.98 -12.66
CA LEU A 15 -3.28 -3.09 -12.82
C LEU A 15 -3.60 -2.87 -14.30
N GLU A 16 -4.89 -2.80 -14.62
CA GLU A 16 -5.39 -2.45 -15.95
C GLU A 16 -6.16 -1.15 -15.88
N LEU A 17 -5.82 -0.23 -16.76
CA LEU A 17 -6.57 1.00 -16.91
C LEU A 17 -7.81 0.74 -17.77
N ARG A 18 -8.96 1.09 -17.24
CA ARG A 18 -10.23 1.08 -17.97
C ARG A 18 -10.76 2.50 -18.12
N ARG A 19 -11.61 2.69 -19.10
CA ARG A 19 -12.33 3.95 -19.25
C ARG A 19 -13.83 3.67 -19.25
N THR A 20 -14.55 4.52 -18.54
CA THR A 20 -16.02 4.51 -18.58
C THR A 20 -16.52 5.06 -19.90
N GLN A 21 -17.83 4.99 -20.14
CA GLN A 21 -18.44 5.54 -21.36
C GLN A 21 -18.15 7.04 -21.55
N ASP A 22 -18.00 7.75 -20.44
CA ASP A 22 -17.65 9.19 -20.43
C ASP A 22 -16.14 9.46 -20.65
N GLY A 23 -15.33 8.42 -20.83
CA GLY A 23 -13.89 8.53 -20.98
C GLY A 23 -13.13 8.71 -19.66
N THR A 24 -13.77 8.55 -18.52
CA THR A 24 -13.14 8.65 -17.19
C THR A 24 -12.27 7.43 -16.90
N ALA A 25 -11.02 7.66 -16.56
CA ALA A 25 -10.09 6.60 -16.17
C ALA A 25 -10.49 5.97 -14.84
N VAL A 26 -10.47 4.65 -14.77
CA VAL A 26 -10.74 3.86 -13.57
C VAL A 26 -9.89 2.60 -13.57
N THR A 27 -9.42 2.20 -12.41
CA THR A 27 -8.77 0.91 -12.20
C THR A 27 -9.22 0.30 -10.88
N SER A 28 -9.32 -1.01 -10.85
CA SER A 28 -9.59 -1.76 -9.63
C SER A 28 -8.46 -2.74 -9.36
N PHE A 29 -8.03 -2.81 -8.14
CA PHE A 29 -6.99 -3.76 -7.71
C PHE A 29 -7.24 -4.22 -6.29
N THR A 30 -6.61 -5.31 -5.92
CA THR A 30 -6.71 -5.88 -4.57
C THR A 30 -5.40 -5.72 -3.85
N VAL A 31 -5.46 -5.28 -2.61
CA VAL A 31 -4.32 -5.12 -1.71
C VAL A 31 -4.37 -6.20 -0.64
N ALA A 32 -3.29 -6.94 -0.49
CA ALA A 32 -3.12 -7.93 0.57
C ALA A 32 -2.51 -7.25 1.80
N VAL A 33 -3.26 -7.26 2.89
CA VAL A 33 -2.88 -6.66 4.17
C VAL A 33 -2.74 -7.76 5.21
N ASP A 34 -1.56 -7.96 5.71
CA ASP A 34 -1.30 -8.95 6.75
C ASP A 34 -1.70 -8.43 8.12
N ASP A 35 -2.30 -9.31 8.92
CA ASP A 35 -2.59 -8.99 10.32
C ASP A 35 -1.27 -8.85 11.11
N ASP A 36 -1.26 -7.97 12.08
CA ASP A 36 -0.11 -7.78 12.96
C ASP A 36 0.17 -8.99 13.85
N PHE A 37 -0.86 -9.74 14.16
CA PHE A 37 -0.78 -10.86 15.11
C PHE A 37 -0.85 -12.22 14.41
N LYS A 38 -0.03 -13.13 14.87
CA LYS A 38 -0.13 -14.54 14.50
C LYS A 38 -1.18 -15.24 15.37
N SER A 39 -1.93 -16.14 14.78
CA SER A 39 -2.82 -17.01 15.52
C SER A 39 -2.01 -17.89 16.49
N LYS A 40 -2.36 -17.89 17.77
CA LYS A 40 -1.73 -18.77 18.76
C LYS A 40 -2.02 -20.26 18.52
N ALA A 41 -3.14 -20.56 17.87
CA ALA A 41 -3.56 -21.93 17.58
C ALA A 41 -2.83 -22.55 16.38
N THR A 42 -2.55 -21.77 15.33
CA THR A 42 -1.98 -22.26 14.06
C THR A 42 -0.59 -21.69 13.77
N GLY A 43 -0.17 -20.64 14.44
CA GLY A 43 1.08 -19.92 14.18
C GLY A 43 1.07 -19.12 12.88
N GLU A 44 -0.04 -19.06 12.18
CA GLU A 44 -0.19 -18.39 10.88
C GLU A 44 -0.71 -16.97 11.06
N LYS A 45 -0.26 -16.07 10.19
CA LYS A 45 -0.83 -14.73 10.05
C LYS A 45 -2.03 -14.77 9.12
N LYS A 46 -3.09 -14.07 9.49
CA LYS A 46 -4.23 -13.84 8.63
C LYS A 46 -3.90 -12.71 7.65
N THR A 47 -4.27 -12.88 6.40
CA THR A 47 -4.16 -11.86 5.37
C THR A 47 -5.55 -11.43 4.92
N TYR A 48 -5.78 -10.13 4.89
CA TYR A 48 -7.01 -9.54 4.39
C TYR A 48 -6.81 -9.05 2.97
N PHE A 49 -7.73 -9.39 2.08
CA PHE A 49 -7.73 -8.94 0.70
C PHE A 49 -8.77 -7.83 0.56
N LEU A 50 -8.30 -6.62 0.34
CA LEU A 50 -9.12 -5.42 0.28
C LEU A 50 -9.17 -4.90 -1.15
N ASP A 51 -10.37 -4.73 -1.68
CA ASP A 51 -10.58 -4.18 -3.01
C ASP A 51 -10.50 -2.67 -3.00
N VAL A 52 -9.74 -2.13 -3.92
CA VAL A 52 -9.49 -0.70 -4.08
C VAL A 52 -9.92 -0.27 -5.47
N VAL A 53 -10.63 0.82 -5.55
CA VAL A 53 -11.01 1.47 -6.81
C VAL A 53 -10.38 2.85 -6.85
N ALA A 54 -9.65 3.13 -7.93
CA ALA A 54 -9.03 4.42 -8.18
C ALA A 54 -9.64 5.06 -9.43
N TRP A 55 -9.90 6.36 -9.35
CA TRP A 55 -10.54 7.14 -10.40
C TRP A 55 -9.62 8.25 -10.92
N ARG A 56 -9.75 8.57 -12.22
CA ARG A 56 -9.10 9.72 -12.85
C ARG A 56 -7.58 9.69 -12.70
N GLN A 57 -7.00 10.72 -12.14
CA GLN A 57 -5.54 10.85 -11.96
C GLN A 57 -4.96 9.75 -11.09
N GLN A 58 -5.69 9.30 -10.06
CA GLN A 58 -5.23 8.19 -9.21
C GLN A 58 -5.19 6.87 -9.99
N ALA A 59 -6.15 6.64 -10.89
CA ALA A 59 -6.14 5.47 -11.76
C ALA A 59 -4.95 5.49 -12.73
N GLU A 60 -4.70 6.61 -13.37
CA GLU A 60 -3.58 6.78 -14.29
C GLU A 60 -2.23 6.62 -13.57
N PHE A 61 -2.08 7.24 -12.41
CA PHE A 61 -0.90 7.10 -11.57
C PHE A 61 -0.67 5.64 -11.17
N ALA A 62 -1.71 4.98 -10.67
CA ALA A 62 -1.61 3.60 -10.23
C ALA A 62 -1.20 2.66 -11.37
N CYS A 63 -1.82 2.78 -12.53
CA CYS A 63 -1.50 1.94 -13.68
C CYS A 63 -0.11 2.21 -14.26
N GLN A 64 0.37 3.44 -14.15
CA GLN A 64 1.69 3.82 -14.67
C GLN A 64 2.84 3.35 -13.76
N TYR A 65 2.68 3.42 -12.45
CA TYR A 65 3.77 3.24 -11.50
C TYR A 65 3.68 2.00 -10.62
N LEU A 66 2.51 1.39 -10.52
CA LEU A 66 2.28 0.26 -9.63
C LEU A 66 2.17 -1.06 -10.40
N SER A 67 2.69 -2.11 -9.81
CA SER A 67 2.66 -3.45 -10.35
C SER A 67 2.46 -4.49 -9.25
N LYS A 68 2.21 -5.72 -9.63
CA LYS A 68 2.08 -6.85 -8.70
C LYS A 68 3.26 -6.90 -7.73
N GLY A 69 2.96 -7.07 -6.46
CA GLY A 69 3.95 -7.22 -5.39
C GLY A 69 4.46 -5.92 -4.77
N ARG A 70 4.14 -4.76 -5.37
CA ARG A 70 4.52 -3.47 -4.79
C ARG A 70 3.79 -3.20 -3.49
N MET A 71 4.52 -2.65 -2.53
CA MET A 71 3.94 -2.14 -1.30
C MET A 71 3.36 -0.75 -1.54
N VAL A 72 2.11 -0.57 -1.17
CA VAL A 72 1.41 0.71 -1.32
C VAL A 72 0.69 1.11 -0.05
N VAL A 73 0.50 2.39 0.13
CA VAL A 73 -0.40 2.96 1.12
C VAL A 73 -1.57 3.58 0.38
N VAL A 74 -2.77 3.15 0.71
CA VAL A 74 -4.01 3.64 0.13
C VAL A 74 -4.80 4.37 1.20
N GLU A 75 -5.14 5.60 0.93
CA GLU A 75 -6.02 6.42 1.75
C GLU A 75 -7.29 6.74 0.98
N GLY A 76 -8.42 6.61 1.62
CA GLY A 76 -9.69 6.91 0.99
C GLY A 76 -10.88 6.71 1.91
N LYS A 77 -12.00 6.39 1.31
CA LYS A 77 -13.24 6.09 2.03
C LYS A 77 -13.67 4.65 1.77
N LEU A 78 -14.27 4.04 2.77
CA LEU A 78 -14.90 2.73 2.64
C LEU A 78 -16.29 2.89 2.08
N THR A 79 -16.58 2.15 1.02
CA THR A 79 -17.92 2.05 0.45
C THR A 79 -18.41 0.62 0.51
N VAL A 80 -19.70 0.45 0.69
CA VAL A 80 -20.34 -0.86 0.69
C VAL A 80 -21.39 -0.87 -0.41
N ARG A 81 -21.27 -1.83 -1.30
CA ARG A 81 -22.18 -2.03 -2.42
C ARG A 81 -23.00 -3.28 -2.19
N ASP A 82 -24.32 -3.15 -2.23
CA ASP A 82 -25.23 -4.27 -2.21
C ASP A 82 -25.56 -4.68 -3.66
N TRP A 83 -25.51 -5.98 -3.93
CA TRP A 83 -25.85 -6.54 -5.22
C TRP A 83 -26.48 -7.91 -5.06
N LYS A 84 -27.21 -8.35 -6.08
CA LYS A 84 -27.81 -9.67 -6.13
C LYS A 84 -27.04 -10.58 -7.07
N ASP A 85 -26.76 -11.80 -6.63
CA ASP A 85 -26.15 -12.80 -7.48
C ASP A 85 -27.20 -13.47 -8.41
N LYS A 86 -26.73 -14.39 -9.25
CA LYS A 86 -27.58 -15.11 -10.21
C LYS A 86 -28.68 -15.96 -9.53
N ASP A 87 -28.45 -16.35 -8.29
CA ASP A 87 -29.40 -17.15 -7.48
C ASP A 87 -30.39 -16.28 -6.69
N GLY A 88 -30.32 -14.96 -6.85
CA GLY A 88 -31.15 -14.00 -6.15
C GLY A 88 -30.76 -13.70 -4.73
N ASN A 89 -29.60 -14.18 -4.27
CA ASN A 89 -29.05 -13.89 -2.95
C ASN A 89 -28.51 -12.46 -2.88
N ASN A 90 -28.79 -11.79 -1.78
CA ASN A 90 -28.18 -10.48 -1.51
C ASN A 90 -26.71 -10.65 -1.14
N ARG A 91 -25.84 -9.98 -1.88
CA ARG A 91 -24.40 -9.93 -1.64
C ARG A 91 -23.99 -8.53 -1.29
N ARG A 92 -22.92 -8.43 -0.51
CA ARG A 92 -22.38 -7.17 -0.06
C ARG A 92 -20.86 -7.16 -0.25
N ASN A 93 -20.38 -6.19 -1.01
CA ASN A 93 -18.95 -5.97 -1.22
C ASN A 93 -18.52 -4.66 -0.57
N ALA A 94 -17.45 -4.72 0.18
CA ALA A 94 -16.76 -3.53 0.68
C ALA A 94 -15.61 -3.17 -0.26
N GLU A 95 -15.54 -1.91 -0.67
CA GLU A 95 -14.50 -1.37 -1.54
C GLU A 95 -13.94 -0.08 -0.95
N ILE A 96 -12.66 0.14 -1.16
CA ILE A 96 -12.01 1.40 -0.80
C ILE A 96 -11.95 2.27 -2.05
N ILE A 97 -12.58 3.42 -2.01
CA ILE A 97 -12.41 4.44 -3.05
C ILE A 97 -11.21 5.29 -2.65
N SER A 98 -10.12 5.15 -3.40
CA SER A 98 -8.88 5.84 -3.09
C SER A 98 -8.96 7.33 -3.39
N ASP A 99 -8.54 8.14 -2.44
CA ASP A 99 -8.27 9.56 -2.63
C ASP A 99 -6.78 9.80 -2.90
N ASN A 100 -5.92 9.06 -2.23
CA ASN A 100 -4.47 9.12 -2.40
C ASN A 100 -3.86 7.73 -2.37
N ILE A 101 -2.85 7.52 -3.20
CA ILE A 101 -2.04 6.31 -3.24
C ILE A 101 -0.57 6.72 -3.13
N TYR A 102 0.14 6.10 -2.21
CA TYR A 102 1.56 6.36 -1.96
C TYR A 102 2.37 5.09 -2.11
N PHE A 103 3.64 5.23 -2.49
CA PHE A 103 4.57 4.10 -2.44
C PHE A 103 4.88 3.74 -0.99
N GLY A 104 4.76 2.46 -0.66
CA GLY A 104 5.12 1.93 0.66
C GLY A 104 6.52 1.30 0.68
N ASP A 105 7.18 1.21 -0.46
CA ASP A 105 8.53 0.69 -0.61
C ASP A 105 9.36 1.59 -1.53
N SER A 106 10.68 1.43 -1.45
CA SER A 106 11.58 2.07 -2.42
C SER A 106 11.56 1.27 -3.73
N LYS A 107 11.71 1.99 -4.86
CA LYS A 107 11.93 1.35 -6.15
C LYS A 107 13.21 0.50 -6.08
N ARG A 108 13.08 -0.82 -6.21
CA ARG A 108 14.24 -1.67 -6.44
C ARG A 108 14.84 -1.29 -7.80
N ASN A 109 15.97 -0.61 -7.75
CA ASN A 109 16.87 -0.62 -8.89
C ASN A 109 17.51 -2.00 -8.90
N ASP A 110 17.25 -2.80 -9.92
CA ASP A 110 17.90 -4.11 -10.15
C ASP A 110 19.41 -3.98 -10.43
N ALA A 111 19.99 -2.83 -10.22
CA ALA A 111 21.40 -2.56 -10.35
C ALA A 111 22.01 -2.36 -8.96
N THR A 112 22.72 -3.39 -8.50
CA THR A 112 23.65 -3.36 -7.36
C THR A 112 23.01 -3.09 -6.00
N GLU A 113 22.77 -4.18 -5.26
CA GLU A 113 22.75 -4.07 -3.81
C GLU A 113 24.03 -3.38 -3.35
N PRO A 114 23.93 -2.28 -2.60
CA PRO A 114 25.13 -1.78 -1.93
C PRO A 114 25.55 -2.88 -0.94
N HIS A 115 26.60 -3.59 -1.29
CA HIS A 115 27.30 -4.41 -0.33
C HIS A 115 27.77 -3.49 0.79
N PHE A 116 27.02 -3.43 1.86
CA PHE A 116 27.53 -2.95 3.12
C PHE A 116 28.55 -3.96 3.61
N THR A 117 29.78 -3.78 3.20
CA THR A 117 30.89 -4.47 3.84
C THR A 117 31.06 -3.84 5.21
N ALA A 118 31.26 -4.68 6.22
CA ALA A 118 31.47 -4.26 7.61
C ALA A 118 32.67 -3.28 7.78
N GLU A 119 33.50 -3.12 6.77
CA GLU A 119 34.59 -2.15 6.75
C GLU A 119 34.15 -0.71 6.52
N SER A 120 33.02 -0.47 5.86
CA SER A 120 32.53 0.89 5.69
C SER A 120 31.75 1.41 6.91
N ALA A 121 31.37 0.52 7.84
CA ALA A 121 30.75 0.93 9.08
C ALA A 121 31.74 1.46 10.13
N ALA A 122 33.02 1.14 10.00
CA ALA A 122 34.05 1.59 10.93
C ALA A 122 34.53 3.05 10.68
N GLY A 123 34.17 3.63 9.54
CA GLY A 123 34.58 5.00 9.18
C GLY A 123 33.49 6.07 9.36
N GLY A 124 32.29 5.68 9.77
CA GLY A 124 31.13 6.59 9.82
C GLY A 124 30.75 7.10 11.22
N PHE A 125 31.31 6.56 12.25
CA PHE A 125 31.16 7.10 13.60
C PHE A 125 32.38 7.92 13.94
N ALA A 126 32.32 9.22 13.60
CA ALA A 126 33.16 10.17 14.29
C ALA A 126 32.72 10.19 15.76
N GLU A 127 33.62 9.86 16.68
CA GLU A 127 33.41 10.16 18.09
C GLU A 127 33.05 11.62 18.20
N VAL A 128 31.82 11.89 18.58
CA VAL A 128 31.45 13.21 19.06
C VAL A 128 32.25 13.38 20.33
N SER A 129 33.33 14.12 20.26
CA SER A 129 34.05 14.55 21.44
C SER A 129 33.04 15.23 22.35
N GLU A 130 32.95 14.72 23.55
CA GLU A 130 32.18 15.33 24.63
C GLU A 130 32.78 16.70 24.96
N ASP A 131 32.57 17.67 24.13
CA ASP A 131 32.68 19.06 24.51
C ASP A 131 31.28 19.56 24.86
N GLU A 132 30.82 19.04 25.96
CA GLU A 132 29.54 19.34 26.54
C GLU A 132 29.55 20.64 27.33
N SER A 133 30.11 21.60 26.81
CA SER A 133 29.90 22.88 27.43
C SER A 133 29.02 23.72 26.53
N GLU A 134 27.79 23.80 26.84
CA GLU A 134 26.78 24.73 26.36
C GLU A 134 25.70 24.14 25.48
N LEU A 135 24.84 23.38 26.14
CA LEU A 135 23.45 23.39 25.76
C LEU A 135 22.82 24.71 26.23
N PRO A 136 22.26 25.53 25.37
CA PRO A 136 21.59 26.75 25.78
C PRO A 136 20.22 26.41 26.36
N PHE A 137 20.19 26.20 27.63
CA PHE A 137 18.98 26.23 28.42
C PHE A 137 19.11 27.30 29.51
#